data_1b211bf958950bf9e6f38fdd03253846
#
_entry.id   1b211bf958950bf9e6f38fdd03253846
#
_cell.length_a   1.000
_cell.length_b   1.000
_cell.length_c   1.000
_cell.angle_alpha   90.00
_cell.angle_beta   90.00
_cell.angle_gamma   90.00
#
_symmetry.space_group_name_H-M   'P 1'
#
loop_
_entity.id
_entity.type
_entity.pdbx_description
1 polymer ?
#
loop_
_entity_poly.entity_id
_entity_poly.type
_entity_poly.pdbx_seq_one_letter_code
_entity_poly.pdbx_strand_id
1 'polypeptide(L)'
;MLFRSPGMQYQTDDELIHAAGNVGTTIFHPVGTCQMGRKGEAGAVVDSRLRVFGVVGLRVVDASIMPTITSGNTNSPTVMIAEKGSRMLKQDRKAVKPINVLQMPVGSTAT
;
A
#
# COMPACT_ATOMS: atom_id res chain seq x y z
N MET A 1 -14.30 -39.25 -6.42
CA MET A 1 -12.85 -39.15 -6.14
C MET A 1 -12.64 -37.89 -5.31
N LEU A 2 -12.37 -38.01 -4.00
CA LEU A 2 -12.08 -36.86 -3.16
C LEU A 2 -10.63 -36.42 -3.45
N PHE A 3 -10.48 -35.23 -4.02
CA PHE A 3 -9.17 -34.63 -4.25
C PHE A 3 -8.63 -34.16 -2.88
N ARG A 4 -7.59 -34.84 -2.38
CA ARG A 4 -6.88 -34.44 -1.16
C ARG A 4 -5.49 -33.93 -1.53
N SER A 5 -5.25 -32.67 -1.28
CA SER A 5 -3.89 -32.09 -1.34
C SER A 5 -3.21 -32.26 0.02
N PRO A 6 -1.95 -32.63 0.10
CA PRO A 6 -0.96 -32.87 -0.97
C PRO A 6 -0.99 -34.29 -1.58
N GLY A 7 -1.86 -35.18 -1.11
CA GLY A 7 -2.02 -36.53 -1.58
C GLY A 7 -2.12 -37.55 -0.43
N MET A 8 -2.68 -38.74 -0.72
CA MET A 8 -2.89 -39.77 0.30
C MET A 8 -1.59 -40.45 0.79
N GLN A 9 -0.46 -40.26 0.11
CA GLN A 9 0.85 -40.75 0.48
C GLN A 9 1.49 -40.00 1.65
N TYR A 10 0.97 -38.82 2.02
CA TYR A 10 1.47 -38.02 3.11
C TYR A 10 0.50 -38.15 4.30
N GLN A 11 0.91 -38.87 5.36
CA GLN A 11 0.04 -39.20 6.49
C GLN A 11 0.57 -38.67 7.82
N THR A 12 1.89 -38.51 7.96
CA THR A 12 2.52 -37.98 9.17
C THR A 12 2.77 -36.48 9.07
N ASP A 13 2.91 -35.80 10.21
CA ASP A 13 3.19 -34.36 10.26
C ASP A 13 4.51 -34.03 9.53
N ASP A 14 5.54 -34.83 9.66
CA ASP A 14 6.84 -34.65 8.97
C ASP A 14 6.68 -34.75 7.45
N GLU A 15 5.92 -35.71 6.95
CA GLU A 15 5.63 -35.87 5.52
C GLU A 15 4.81 -34.70 5.00
N LEU A 16 3.83 -34.19 5.78
CA LEU A 16 3.01 -33.05 5.42
C LEU A 16 3.83 -31.76 5.38
N ILE A 17 4.73 -31.55 6.34
CA ILE A 17 5.66 -30.40 6.35
C ILE A 17 6.57 -30.44 5.12
N HIS A 18 7.13 -31.60 4.80
CA HIS A 18 7.99 -31.76 3.62
C HIS A 18 7.21 -31.53 2.32
N ALA A 19 5.99 -32.07 2.21
CA ALA A 19 5.13 -31.88 1.06
C ALA A 19 4.72 -30.39 0.90
N ALA A 20 4.40 -29.71 1.99
CA ALA A 20 4.08 -28.28 1.97
C ALA A 20 5.26 -27.45 1.44
N GLY A 21 6.49 -27.77 1.83
CA GLY A 21 7.70 -27.12 1.30
C GLY A 21 7.92 -27.35 -0.20
N ASN A 22 7.50 -28.49 -0.73
CA ASN A 22 7.69 -28.84 -2.15
C ASN A 22 6.58 -28.33 -3.07
N VAL A 23 5.33 -28.25 -2.59
CA VAL A 23 4.17 -27.90 -3.42
C VAL A 23 3.54 -26.55 -3.03
N GLY A 24 3.95 -26.01 -1.89
CA GLY A 24 3.46 -24.71 -1.42
C GLY A 24 3.91 -23.59 -2.36
N THR A 25 3.01 -22.66 -2.65
CA THR A 25 3.30 -21.47 -3.44
C THR A 25 2.61 -20.25 -2.86
N THR A 26 3.08 -19.06 -3.23
CA THR A 26 2.40 -17.82 -2.88
C THR A 26 1.07 -17.71 -3.61
N ILE A 27 0.08 -17.08 -2.97
CA ILE A 27 -1.18 -16.67 -3.59
C ILE A 27 -1.12 -15.25 -4.18
N PHE A 28 0.08 -14.67 -4.27
CA PHE A 28 0.38 -13.38 -4.89
C PHE A 28 -0.36 -12.20 -4.25
N HIS A 29 -0.34 -12.12 -2.93
CA HIS A 29 -0.86 -11.00 -2.15
C HIS A 29 0.24 -10.25 -1.39
N PRO A 30 1.28 -9.69 -2.06
CA PRO A 30 2.34 -8.95 -1.39
C PRO A 30 1.82 -7.61 -0.84
N VAL A 31 2.35 -7.22 0.33
CA VAL A 31 2.04 -5.95 1.00
C VAL A 31 3.30 -5.36 1.65
N GLY A 32 3.25 -4.12 2.14
CA GLY A 32 4.22 -3.59 3.10
C GLY A 32 5.48 -2.95 2.52
N THR A 33 5.69 -2.92 1.21
CA THR A 33 6.90 -2.31 0.61
C THR A 33 6.95 -0.78 0.71
N CYS A 34 5.79 -0.12 0.94
CA CYS A 34 5.67 1.31 1.23
C CYS A 34 4.86 1.54 2.50
N GLN A 35 5.24 0.86 3.56
CA GLN A 35 4.50 0.73 4.80
C GLN A 35 4.05 2.08 5.38
N MET A 36 2.78 2.15 5.80
CA MET A 36 2.25 3.28 6.53
C MET A 36 2.70 3.23 8.00
N GLY A 37 3.20 4.35 8.52
CA GLY A 37 3.62 4.45 9.91
C GLY A 37 3.86 5.90 10.33
N ARG A 38 4.50 6.08 11.49
CA ARG A 38 4.89 7.40 12.00
C ARG A 38 6.23 7.81 11.39
N LYS A 39 6.44 9.12 11.22
CA LYS A 39 7.72 9.63 10.74
C LYS A 39 8.86 9.20 11.68
N GLY A 40 9.88 8.55 11.12
CA GLY A 40 11.03 8.02 11.87
C GLY A 40 10.84 6.60 12.39
N GLU A 41 9.68 5.99 12.23
CA GLU A 41 9.45 4.58 12.52
C GLU A 41 10.13 3.69 11.45
N ALA A 42 10.78 2.61 11.90
CA ALA A 42 11.49 1.70 11.00
C ALA A 42 10.54 1.08 9.97
N GLY A 43 10.87 1.17 8.69
CA GLY A 43 10.05 0.67 7.59
C GLY A 43 8.92 1.61 7.14
N ALA A 44 8.61 2.67 7.87
CA ALA A 44 7.57 3.61 7.48
C ALA A 44 7.99 4.48 6.27
N VAL A 45 7.22 4.42 5.20
CA VAL A 45 7.43 5.16 3.95
C VAL A 45 6.39 6.26 3.77
N VAL A 46 5.14 6.02 4.21
CA VAL A 46 4.04 6.99 4.08
C VAL A 46 3.37 7.28 5.42
N ASP A 47 2.78 8.47 5.52
CA ASP A 47 1.97 8.87 6.69
C ASP A 47 0.51 8.36 6.58
N SER A 48 -0.30 8.67 7.61
CA SER A 48 -1.73 8.32 7.66
C SER A 48 -2.59 8.97 6.56
N ARG A 49 -2.04 9.94 5.83
CA ARG A 49 -2.66 10.53 4.62
C ARG A 49 -2.02 10.00 3.34
N LEU A 50 -1.26 8.91 3.42
CA LEU A 50 -0.60 8.22 2.30
C LEU A 50 0.49 9.05 1.61
N ARG A 51 0.99 10.12 2.26
CA ARG A 51 2.04 10.99 1.71
C ARG A 51 3.41 10.40 2.01
N VAL A 52 4.26 10.36 1.00
CA VAL A 52 5.64 9.86 1.12
C VAL A 52 6.47 10.81 1.98
N PHE A 53 7.17 10.28 2.98
CA PHE A 53 8.07 11.08 3.81
C PHE A 53 9.23 11.62 3.00
N GLY A 54 9.54 12.90 3.17
CA GLY A 54 10.66 13.58 2.49
C GLY A 54 10.39 13.98 1.04
N VAL A 55 9.24 13.63 0.45
CA VAL A 55 8.89 14.01 -0.93
C VAL A 55 7.58 14.77 -0.94
N VAL A 56 7.59 15.99 -1.47
CA VAL A 56 6.40 16.84 -1.57
C VAL A 56 5.53 16.43 -2.76
N GLY A 57 4.23 16.31 -2.54
CA GLY A 57 3.25 16.06 -3.60
C GLY A 57 3.12 14.59 -4.04
N LEU A 58 3.86 13.66 -3.45
CA LEU A 58 3.80 12.23 -3.77
C LEU A 58 3.00 11.44 -2.73
N ARG A 59 2.20 10.48 -3.21
CA ARG A 59 1.47 9.51 -2.38
C ARG A 59 1.60 8.11 -2.95
N VAL A 60 1.48 7.11 -2.07
CA VAL A 60 1.31 5.71 -2.45
C VAL A 60 -0.09 5.27 -2.03
N VAL A 61 -0.85 4.69 -2.96
CA VAL A 61 -2.28 4.36 -2.77
C VAL A 61 -2.57 2.96 -3.32
N ASP A 62 -1.95 1.96 -2.70
CA ASP A 62 -2.10 0.55 -3.08
C ASP A 62 -1.83 -0.38 -1.87
N ALA A 63 -1.77 -1.69 -2.09
CA ALA A 63 -1.54 -2.69 -1.06
C ALA A 63 -0.19 -2.54 -0.34
N SER A 64 0.80 -1.88 -0.95
CA SER A 64 2.14 -1.72 -0.37
C SER A 64 2.16 -0.87 0.91
N ILE A 65 1.12 -0.05 1.14
CA ILE A 65 1.01 0.75 2.37
C ILE A 65 0.60 -0.05 3.60
N MET A 66 0.12 -1.29 3.45
CA MET A 66 -0.34 -2.11 4.57
C MET A 66 0.85 -2.51 5.46
N PRO A 67 0.86 -2.18 6.77
CA PRO A 67 1.95 -2.57 7.67
C PRO A 67 2.03 -4.09 7.88
N THR A 68 0.88 -4.77 7.81
CA THR A 68 0.75 -6.22 7.93
C THR A 68 -0.25 -6.73 6.90
N ILE A 69 -0.09 -7.98 6.49
CA ILE A 69 -1.03 -8.62 5.58
C ILE A 69 -2.39 -8.82 6.28
N THR A 70 -3.46 -8.65 5.52
CA THR A 70 -4.83 -8.91 6.00
C THR A 70 -5.10 -10.42 6.09
N SER A 71 -6.11 -10.82 6.87
CA SER A 71 -6.50 -12.23 7.08
C SER A 71 -7.13 -12.90 5.86
N GLY A 72 -7.33 -12.18 4.77
CA GLY A 72 -7.91 -12.68 3.52
C GLY A 72 -7.24 -12.05 2.30
N ASN A 73 -7.84 -12.26 1.13
CA ASN A 73 -7.34 -11.72 -0.12
C ASN A 73 -7.24 -10.20 -0.08
N THR A 74 -6.17 -9.65 -0.66
CA THR A 74 -5.84 -8.21 -0.59
C THR A 74 -6.66 -7.32 -1.52
N ASN A 75 -7.53 -7.86 -2.38
CA ASN A 75 -8.33 -7.07 -3.32
C ASN A 75 -9.26 -6.07 -2.61
N SER A 76 -10.10 -6.54 -1.69
CA SER A 76 -11.06 -5.66 -0.98
C SER A 76 -10.37 -4.55 -0.16
N PRO A 77 -9.33 -4.84 0.66
CA PRO A 77 -8.61 -3.78 1.36
C PRO A 77 -7.88 -2.83 0.39
N THR A 78 -7.39 -3.29 -0.75
CA THR A 78 -6.77 -2.40 -1.77
C THR A 78 -7.79 -1.44 -2.36
N VAL A 79 -9.00 -1.90 -2.68
CA VAL A 79 -10.11 -1.03 -3.13
C VAL A 79 -10.46 -0.01 -2.05
N MET A 80 -10.55 -0.41 -0.79
CA MET A 80 -10.79 0.50 0.34
C MET A 80 -9.70 1.57 0.46
N ILE A 81 -8.42 1.20 0.32
CA ILE A 81 -7.29 2.13 0.31
C ILE A 81 -7.44 3.14 -0.83
N ALA A 82 -7.78 2.69 -2.04
CA ALA A 82 -7.97 3.54 -3.21
C ALA A 82 -9.13 4.52 -3.01
N GLU A 83 -10.27 4.07 -2.49
CA GLU A 83 -11.42 4.91 -2.15
C GLU A 83 -11.06 5.99 -1.13
N LYS A 84 -10.41 5.60 -0.04
CA LYS A 84 -9.99 6.55 0.99
C LYS A 84 -8.93 7.53 0.48
N GLY A 85 -7.94 7.04 -0.28
CA GLY A 85 -6.90 7.85 -0.90
C GLY A 85 -7.48 8.91 -1.85
N SER A 86 -8.44 8.52 -2.70
CA SER A 86 -9.10 9.44 -3.62
C SER A 86 -9.87 10.55 -2.90
N ARG A 87 -10.54 10.22 -1.76
CA ARG A 87 -11.21 11.22 -0.91
C ARG A 87 -10.22 12.21 -0.31
N MET A 88 -9.06 11.72 0.19
CA MET A 88 -8.00 12.56 0.75
C MET A 88 -7.44 13.52 -0.32
N LEU A 89 -7.19 13.05 -1.53
CA LEU A 89 -6.72 13.86 -2.66
C LEU A 89 -7.73 14.97 -3.00
N LYS A 90 -9.02 14.62 -3.08
CA LYS A 90 -10.09 15.62 -3.35
C LYS A 90 -10.19 16.67 -2.24
N GLN A 91 -10.01 16.27 -0.97
CA GLN A 91 -10.01 17.21 0.16
C GLN A 91 -8.84 18.18 0.08
N ASP A 92 -7.62 17.68 -0.14
CA ASP A 92 -6.42 18.49 -0.20
C ASP A 92 -6.46 19.45 -1.40
N ARG A 93 -6.97 19.00 -2.56
CA ARG A 93 -7.17 19.86 -3.73
C ARG A 93 -8.15 21.02 -3.46
N LYS A 94 -9.21 20.78 -2.69
CA LYS A 94 -10.16 21.85 -2.29
C LYS A 94 -9.55 22.83 -1.30
N ALA A 95 -8.59 22.40 -0.47
CA ALA A 95 -7.91 23.25 0.49
C ALA A 95 -6.87 24.17 -0.15
N VAL A 96 -6.35 23.83 -1.33
CA VAL A 96 -5.46 24.70 -2.09
C VAL A 96 -6.32 25.76 -2.78
N LYS A 97 -6.28 27.02 -2.28
CA LYS A 97 -6.90 28.15 -2.97
C LYS A 97 -6.28 28.28 -4.37
N PRO A 98 -7.09 28.51 -5.43
CA PRO A 98 -6.53 28.76 -6.75
C PRO A 98 -5.59 29.96 -6.67
N ILE A 99 -4.35 29.78 -7.15
CA ILE A 99 -3.40 30.89 -7.29
C ILE A 99 -4.02 31.82 -8.33
N ASN A 100 -4.37 33.02 -7.91
CA ASN A 100 -4.85 34.05 -8.84
C ASN A 100 -3.65 34.60 -9.62
N VAL A 101 -3.39 34.00 -10.78
CA VAL A 101 -2.24 34.33 -11.66
C VAL A 101 -2.26 35.82 -12.06
N LEU A 102 -3.42 36.48 -12.00
CA LEU A 102 -3.59 37.90 -12.32
C LEU A 102 -3.04 38.85 -11.22
N GLN A 103 -2.64 38.34 -10.06
CA GLN A 103 -2.06 39.12 -8.95
C GLN A 103 -0.57 38.88 -8.75
N MET A 104 0.10 38.19 -9.65
CA MET A 104 1.56 38.15 -9.62
C MET A 104 2.11 39.52 -10.02
N PRO A 105 2.94 40.17 -9.21
CA PRO A 105 3.60 41.41 -9.64
C PRO A 105 4.45 41.09 -10.87
N VAL A 106 4.13 41.72 -11.99
CA VAL A 106 4.95 41.68 -13.20
C VAL A 106 6.32 42.28 -12.84
N GLY A 107 7.36 41.50 -13.03
CA GLY A 107 8.72 41.67 -12.59
C GLY A 107 9.19 43.09 -12.35
N SER A 108 9.67 43.34 -11.15
CA SER A 108 10.64 44.39 -10.87
C SER A 108 11.96 43.96 -11.55
N THR A 109 12.26 44.59 -12.69
CA THR A 109 13.59 44.51 -13.28
C THR A 109 14.58 45.15 -12.31
N ALA A 110 15.45 44.31 -11.73
CA ALA A 110 16.60 44.77 -10.96
C ALA A 110 17.51 45.53 -11.89
N THR A 111 17.70 46.80 -11.64
CA THR A 111 18.81 47.63 -12.08
C THR A 111 20.02 47.40 -11.19
#